data_c3bbdff99202d5c1b902d1d3aaf1f8eb
#
_entry.id   c3bbdff99202d5c1b902d1d3aaf1f8eb
#
_cell.length_a   1.000
_cell.length_b   1.000
_cell.length_c   1.000
_cell.angle_alpha   90.00
_cell.angle_beta   90.00
_cell.angle_gamma   90.00
#
_symmetry.space_group_name_H-M   'P 1'
#
loop_
_entity.id
_entity.type
_entity.pdbx_description
1 polymer ?
#
loop_
_entity_poly.entity_id
_entity_poly.type
_entity_poly.pdbx_seq_one_letter_code
_entity_poly.pdbx_strand_id
1 'polypeptide(L)'
;MNNTAGQPLYQRIANDFTAQITSGALKAGERLPSERQMAEELGASRMTARQALKLLEKRRLVETPVGRGAFVAHSQIEQQLS
;
A
#
# COMPACT_ATOMS: atom_id res chain seq x y z
N MET A 1 -7.98 -17.80 12.59
CA MET A 1 -7.62 -17.33 12.98
C MET A 1 -6.95 -16.31 12.70
N ASN A 2 -6.98 -15.56 12.97
CA ASN A 2 -6.40 -14.54 12.63
C ASN A 2 -5.20 -14.25 13.32
N ASN A 3 -4.19 -13.98 12.73
CA ASN A 3 -2.95 -13.80 13.31
C ASN A 3 -2.49 -12.41 13.31
N THR A 4 -3.39 -11.46 13.21
CA THR A 4 -2.98 -10.08 13.13
C THR A 4 -2.24 -9.64 14.38
N ALA A 5 -2.52 -10.26 15.51
CA ALA A 5 -1.85 -9.86 16.75
C ALA A 5 -0.35 -10.06 16.67
N GLY A 6 0.11 -11.02 15.88
CA GLY A 6 1.53 -11.27 15.79
C GLY A 6 2.21 -10.58 14.62
N GLN A 7 1.49 -9.81 13.83
CA GLN A 7 2.09 -9.18 12.67
C GLN A 7 2.58 -7.79 12.99
N PRO A 8 3.72 -7.38 12.44
CA PRO A 8 4.15 -5.99 12.57
C PRO A 8 3.11 -5.05 12.00
N LEU A 9 3.04 -3.86 12.55
CA LEU A 9 2.05 -2.89 12.12
C LEU A 9 2.19 -2.57 10.64
N TYR A 10 3.41 -2.43 10.12
CA TYR A 10 3.58 -2.10 8.72
C TYR A 10 2.98 -3.17 7.81
N GLN A 11 3.07 -4.42 8.23
CA GLN A 11 2.52 -5.52 7.44
C GLN A 11 1.00 -5.48 7.44
N ARG A 12 0.41 -5.16 8.58
CA ARG A 12 -1.04 -5.03 8.66
C ARG A 12 -1.54 -3.89 7.79
N ILE A 13 -0.81 -2.78 7.79
CA ILE A 13 -1.16 -1.64 6.95
C ILE A 13 -1.08 -2.04 5.47
N ALA A 14 -0.01 -2.71 5.09
CA ALA A 14 0.15 -3.13 3.70
C ALA A 14 -0.94 -4.12 3.30
N ASN A 15 -1.28 -5.03 4.20
CA ASN A 15 -2.34 -5.99 3.91
C ASN A 15 -3.68 -5.31 3.70
N ASP A 16 -3.94 -4.28 4.48
CA ASP A 16 -5.18 -3.54 4.37
C ASP A 16 -5.26 -2.84 3.00
N PHE A 17 -4.18 -2.17 2.60
CA PHE A 17 -4.17 -1.54 1.28
C PHE A 17 -4.23 -2.57 0.17
N THR A 18 -3.58 -3.72 0.35
CA THR A 18 -3.66 -4.79 -0.64
C THR A 18 -5.12 -5.19 -0.86
N ALA A 19 -5.87 -5.35 0.21
CA ALA A 19 -7.28 -5.71 0.10
C ALA A 19 -8.07 -4.64 -0.62
N GLN A 20 -7.79 -3.38 -0.35
CA GLN A 20 -8.50 -2.29 -1.01
C GLN A 20 -8.19 -2.25 -2.51
N ILE A 21 -6.94 -2.53 -2.86
CA ILE A 21 -6.54 -2.52 -4.27
C ILE A 21 -7.15 -3.71 -5.00
N THR A 22 -7.09 -4.89 -4.40
CA THR A 22 -7.58 -6.08 -5.08
C THR A 22 -9.08 -6.11 -5.18
N SER A 23 -9.77 -5.48 -4.23
CA SER A 23 -11.23 -5.43 -4.26
C SER A 23 -11.77 -4.34 -5.17
N GLY A 24 -10.91 -3.44 -5.63
CA GLY A 24 -11.36 -2.34 -6.46
C GLY A 24 -11.73 -1.08 -5.70
N ALA A 25 -11.61 -1.11 -4.37
CA ALA A 25 -11.87 0.09 -3.58
C ALA A 25 -10.87 1.19 -3.91
N LEU A 26 -9.62 0.79 -4.16
CA LEU A 26 -8.61 1.70 -4.69
C LEU A 26 -8.32 1.26 -6.11
N LYS A 27 -8.48 2.18 -7.04
CA LYS A 27 -8.35 1.86 -8.45
C LYS A 27 -6.97 2.19 -8.97
N ALA A 28 -6.62 1.55 -10.07
CA ALA A 28 -5.34 1.81 -10.71
C ALA A 28 -5.17 3.31 -10.97
N GLY A 29 -4.00 3.82 -10.64
CA GLY A 29 -3.73 5.23 -10.83
C GLY A 29 -4.09 6.11 -9.64
N GLU A 30 -4.86 5.61 -8.69
CA GLU A 30 -5.19 6.40 -7.52
C GLU A 30 -3.97 6.57 -6.63
N ARG A 31 -3.90 7.73 -6.00
CA ARG A 31 -2.78 8.04 -5.15
C ARG A 31 -3.02 7.55 -3.73
N LEU A 32 -1.99 6.95 -3.14
CA LEU A 32 -2.06 6.56 -1.74
C LEU A 32 -1.63 7.74 -0.86
N PRO A 33 -1.96 7.70 0.43
CA PRO A 33 -1.47 8.73 1.34
C PRO A 33 0.05 8.74 1.37
N SER A 34 0.63 9.90 1.60
CA SER A 34 2.08 10.00 1.78
C SER A 34 2.48 9.33 3.08
N GLU A 35 3.79 9.13 3.28
CA GLU A 35 4.28 8.58 4.55
C GLU A 35 3.77 9.40 5.72
N ARG A 36 3.82 10.72 5.59
CA ARG A 36 3.39 11.59 6.66
C ARG A 36 1.90 11.45 6.92
N GLN A 37 1.12 11.49 5.86
CA GLN A 37 -0.33 11.35 6.01
C GLN A 37 -0.70 10.00 6.60
N MET A 38 -0.04 8.96 6.11
CA MET A 38 -0.31 7.62 6.59
C MET A 38 0.02 7.51 8.07
N ALA A 39 1.15 8.07 8.48
CA ALA A 39 1.55 8.04 9.88
C ALA A 39 0.53 8.78 10.74
N GLU A 40 0.07 9.93 10.29
CA GLU A 40 -0.90 10.71 11.05
C GLU A 40 -2.25 10.02 11.14
N GLU A 41 -2.72 9.50 10.02
CA GLU A 41 -4.05 8.89 9.98
C GLU A 41 -4.12 7.56 10.72
N LEU A 42 -3.04 6.81 10.68
CA LEU A 42 -3.05 5.48 11.25
C LEU A 42 -2.38 5.41 12.61
N GLY A 43 -1.87 6.55 13.10
CA GLY A 43 -1.21 6.56 14.39
C GLY A 43 0.08 5.78 14.40
N ALA A 44 0.78 5.72 13.27
CA ALA A 44 2.01 4.96 13.15
C ALA A 44 3.19 5.90 12.99
N SER A 45 4.41 5.36 13.10
CA SER A 45 5.60 6.14 12.84
C SER A 45 5.78 6.29 11.33
N ARG A 46 6.56 7.29 10.93
CA ARG A 46 6.85 7.45 9.52
C ARG A 46 7.67 6.28 8.98
N MET A 47 8.52 5.71 9.82
CA MET A 47 9.27 4.53 9.42
C MET A 47 8.32 3.36 9.12
N THR A 48 7.32 3.18 9.96
CA THR A 48 6.33 2.13 9.74
C THR A 48 5.56 2.37 8.44
N ALA A 49 5.17 3.61 8.19
CA ALA A 49 4.47 3.94 6.96
C ALA A 49 5.35 3.67 5.74
N ARG A 50 6.63 4.02 5.84
CA ARG A 50 7.56 3.76 4.75
C ARG A 50 7.71 2.28 4.48
N GLN A 51 7.80 1.49 5.53
CA GLN A 51 7.93 0.04 5.36
C GLN A 51 6.67 -0.55 4.72
N ALA A 52 5.51 -0.03 5.08
CA ALA A 52 4.26 -0.49 4.47
C ALA A 52 4.26 -0.19 2.98
N LEU A 53 4.65 1.02 2.60
CA LEU A 53 4.69 1.39 1.20
C LEU A 53 5.70 0.56 0.43
N LYS A 54 6.85 0.29 1.04
CA LYS A 54 7.86 -0.54 0.38
C LYS A 54 7.37 -1.95 0.17
N LEU A 55 6.60 -2.47 1.11
CA LEU A 55 6.05 -3.80 0.97
C LEU A 55 5.04 -3.85 -0.18
N LEU A 56 4.22 -2.81 -0.29
CA LEU A 56 3.27 -2.73 -1.40
C LEU A 56 3.99 -2.62 -2.74
N GLU A 57 5.09 -1.89 -2.77
CA GLU A 57 5.92 -1.78 -3.95
C GLU A 57 6.50 -3.14 -4.33
N LYS A 58 6.97 -3.86 -3.35
CA LYS A 58 7.55 -5.18 -3.56
C LYS A 58 6.51 -6.14 -4.11
N ARG A 59 5.27 -5.98 -3.70
CA ARG A 59 4.15 -6.78 -4.21
C ARG A 59 3.67 -6.31 -5.57
N ARG A 60 4.25 -5.21 -6.06
CA ARG A 60 3.91 -4.62 -7.36
C ARG A 60 2.50 -4.08 -7.41
N LEU A 61 1.99 -3.72 -6.26
CA LEU A 61 0.66 -3.13 -6.16
C LEU A 61 0.68 -1.61 -6.24
N VAL A 62 1.83 -0.99 -5.95
CA VAL A 62 1.98 0.45 -6.06
C VAL A 62 3.26 0.79 -6.79
N GLU A 63 3.27 1.99 -7.38
CA GLU A 63 4.43 2.56 -8.02
C GLU A 63 4.76 3.87 -7.36
N THR A 64 6.04 4.17 -7.22
CA THR A 64 6.47 5.38 -6.55
C THR A 64 7.37 6.19 -7.48
N PRO A 65 6.80 6.90 -8.43
CA PRO A 65 7.62 7.74 -9.30
C PRO A 65 8.37 8.76 -8.46
N VAL A 66 9.58 9.08 -8.88
CA VAL A 66 10.43 9.98 -8.12
C VAL A 66 9.72 11.30 -7.87
N GLY A 67 9.64 11.68 -6.60
CA GLY A 67 9.09 12.97 -6.21
C GLY A 67 7.59 13.09 -6.30
N ARG A 68 6.88 11.98 -6.54
CA ARG A 68 5.45 12.08 -6.72
C ARG A 68 4.60 11.29 -5.75
N GLY A 69 5.19 10.56 -4.86
CA GLY A 69 4.44 9.74 -3.92
C GLY A 69 4.10 8.38 -4.49
N ALA A 70 3.15 7.70 -3.90
CA ALA A 70 2.80 6.35 -4.27
C ALA A 70 1.44 6.29 -4.95
N PHE A 71 1.34 5.51 -6.01
CA PHE A 71 0.11 5.37 -6.78
C PHE A 71 -0.18 3.90 -7.01
N VAL A 72 -1.44 3.54 -7.08
CA VAL A 72 -1.83 2.16 -7.39
C VAL A 72 -1.32 1.82 -8.78
N ALA A 73 -0.64 0.70 -8.90
CA ALA A 73 0.00 0.31 -10.15
C ALA A 73 -1.03 -0.13 -11.17
N HIS A 74 -0.74 0.18 -12.44
CA HIS A 74 -1.60 -0.27 -13.53
C HIS A 74 -1.20 -1.64 -14.04
N SER A 75 0.07 -1.99 -13.90
CA SER A 75 0.59 -3.20 -14.55
C SER A 75 -0.08 -4.45 -14.07
N GLN A 76 -0.50 -4.49 -12.81
CA GLN A 76 -1.19 -5.67 -12.28
C GLN A 76 -2.46 -5.95 -13.05
N ILE A 77 -3.22 -4.90 -13.31
CA ILE A 77 -4.49 -5.04 -14.01
C ILE A 77 -4.28 -5.43 -15.46
N GLU A 78 -3.29 -4.82 -16.08
CA GLU A 78 -2.99 -5.10 -17.47
C GLU A 78 -2.56 -6.54 -17.67
N GLN A 79 -1.80 -7.08 -16.73
CA GLN A 79 -1.36 -8.45 -16.83
C GLN A 79 -2.53 -9.42 -16.73
N GLN A 80 -3.51 -9.08 -15.95
CA GLN A 80 -4.67 -9.94 -15.82
C GLN A 80 -5.51 -9.97 -17.08
N LEU A 81 -5.46 -8.91 -17.84
CA LEU A 81 -6.25 -8.85 -19.05
C LEU A 81 -5.63 -9.57 -20.22
N SER A 82 -4.36 -9.82 -20.17
CA SER A 82 -3.70 -10.55 -21.24
C SER A 82 -3.63 -12.02 -20.88
#